data_f90b5204c0acaf41bb67edf6aa385469
#
_entry.id   f90b5204c0acaf41bb67edf6aa385469
#
_cell.length_a   1.000
_cell.length_b   1.000
_cell.length_c   1.000
_cell.angle_alpha   90.00
_cell.angle_beta   90.00
_cell.angle_gamma   90.00
#
_symmetry.space_group_name_H-M   'P 1'
#
loop_
_entity.id
_entity.type
_entity.pdbx_description
1 polymer ?
#
loop_
_entity_poly.entity_id
_entity_poly.type
_entity_poly.pdbx_seq_one_letter_code
_entity_poly.pdbx_strand_id
1 'polypeptide(L)'
;TQNQSSAASDVYKRQMDGDPPAAMRYTEVRLSKIAHELLADLNKGTVNFVENYDGTELMPEVLPTKIPNLLVNGSSGIAVGMATNMLPHNLTESIEACLLLIDNPDADIDSLLEIIPGPDFPTGGFINGRAGLIEAAKTGKGRVYLRAKADIETDKKDRSKIIVSEIPYQVDKSRLVEKIAELSKEKRIEGISEIRDESNKDGVRIVIEIRSGQSPEVILNNLYALTPLENVYGINNVALINLSLIHI
;
A
#
# COMPACT_ATOMS: atom_id res chain seq x y z
N THR A 1 -11.23 21.16 -15.56
CA THR A 1 -10.03 20.69 -16.30
C THR A 1 -8.75 20.92 -15.50
N GLN A 2 -8.57 22.06 -14.81
CA GLN A 2 -7.42 22.31 -13.93
C GLN A 2 -7.41 21.38 -12.69
N ASN A 3 -8.58 21.05 -12.13
CA ASN A 3 -8.69 20.17 -10.97
C ASN A 3 -8.32 18.70 -11.26
N GLN A 4 -8.55 18.21 -12.48
CA GLN A 4 -8.11 16.86 -12.87
C GLN A 4 -6.59 16.79 -13.06
N SER A 5 -5.99 17.84 -13.58
CA SER A 5 -4.54 17.94 -13.73
C SER A 5 -3.82 18.03 -12.38
N SER A 6 -4.37 18.79 -11.41
CA SER A 6 -3.79 18.88 -10.07
C SER A 6 -3.98 17.59 -9.27
N ALA A 7 -5.12 16.90 -9.38
CA ALA A 7 -5.35 15.62 -8.73
C ALA A 7 -4.43 14.52 -9.27
N ALA A 8 -4.23 14.46 -10.59
CA ALA A 8 -3.27 13.54 -11.19
C ALA A 8 -1.83 13.85 -10.76
N SER A 9 -1.43 15.13 -10.72
CA SER A 9 -0.14 15.58 -10.21
C SER A 9 0.04 15.27 -8.73
N ASP A 10 -1.04 15.31 -7.95
CA ASP A 10 -1.04 15.05 -6.51
C ASP A 10 -0.79 13.56 -6.21
N VAL A 11 -1.53 12.66 -6.88
CA VAL A 11 -1.31 11.19 -6.75
C VAL A 11 0.11 10.82 -7.16
N TYR A 12 0.61 11.42 -8.22
CA TYR A 12 1.93 11.16 -8.77
C TYR A 12 3.07 11.62 -7.92
N LYS A 13 3.06 12.92 -7.59
CA LYS A 13 4.18 13.59 -6.94
C LYS A 13 4.14 13.45 -5.43
N ARG A 14 2.94 13.47 -4.82
CA ARG A 14 2.83 13.42 -3.37
C ARG A 14 2.89 12.02 -2.81
N GLN A 15 2.22 11.07 -3.47
CA GLN A 15 2.16 9.69 -2.96
C GLN A 15 3.37 8.86 -3.36
N MET A 16 3.97 9.14 -4.51
CA MET A 16 5.07 8.35 -5.03
C MET A 16 6.45 9.01 -4.89
N ASP A 17 6.52 10.34 -4.98
CA ASP A 17 7.77 11.08 -4.88
C ASP A 17 7.95 11.83 -3.56
N GLY A 18 6.93 11.81 -2.67
CA GLY A 18 6.99 12.48 -1.38
C GLY A 18 7.00 14.03 -1.48
N ASP A 19 6.65 14.59 -2.62
CA ASP A 19 6.66 16.04 -2.85
C ASP A 19 5.67 16.78 -1.93
N PRO A 20 5.99 18.00 -1.50
CA PRO A 20 5.09 18.81 -0.68
C PRO A 20 3.81 19.18 -1.45
N PRO A 21 2.67 19.38 -0.73
CA PRO A 21 1.42 19.76 -1.35
C PRO A 21 1.50 21.11 -2.05
N ALA A 22 0.72 21.26 -3.12
CA ALA A 22 0.49 22.57 -3.73
C ALA A 22 -0.13 23.55 -2.71
N ALA A 23 0.07 24.85 -2.93
CA ALA A 23 -0.53 25.87 -2.07
C ALA A 23 -2.06 25.70 -2.02
N MET A 24 -2.67 25.85 -0.85
CA MET A 24 -4.11 25.61 -0.62
C MET A 24 -5.02 26.39 -1.57
N ARG A 25 -4.59 27.56 -2.08
CA ARG A 25 -5.35 28.36 -3.05
C ARG A 25 -5.55 27.68 -4.42
N TYR A 26 -4.81 26.61 -4.71
CA TYR A 26 -4.91 25.86 -5.96
C TYR A 26 -5.68 24.54 -5.82
N THR A 27 -6.11 24.21 -4.61
CA THR A 27 -6.74 22.92 -4.32
C THR A 27 -8.12 23.11 -3.72
N GLU A 28 -9.04 22.19 -4.06
CA GLU A 28 -10.35 22.08 -3.44
C GLU A 28 -10.45 20.72 -2.75
N VAL A 29 -11.07 20.70 -1.58
CA VAL A 29 -11.36 19.46 -0.85
C VAL A 29 -12.80 19.05 -1.15
N ARG A 30 -12.97 17.81 -1.60
CA ARG A 30 -14.29 17.18 -1.83
C ARG A 30 -14.29 15.76 -1.34
N LEU A 31 -15.39 15.32 -0.79
CA LEU A 31 -15.58 13.91 -0.45
C LEU A 31 -15.59 13.07 -1.74
N SER A 32 -14.91 11.95 -1.72
CA SER A 32 -15.02 10.94 -2.77
C SER A 32 -16.40 10.26 -2.73
N LYS A 33 -16.82 9.63 -3.82
CA LYS A 33 -18.11 8.93 -3.86
C LYS A 33 -18.21 7.86 -2.77
N ILE A 34 -17.16 7.10 -2.52
CA ILE A 34 -17.14 6.08 -1.48
C ILE A 34 -17.23 6.68 -0.07
N ALA A 35 -16.71 7.88 0.17
CA ALA A 35 -16.82 8.55 1.46
C ALA A 35 -18.29 8.92 1.78
N HIS A 36 -19.10 9.22 0.77
CA HIS A 36 -20.54 9.41 0.97
C HIS A 36 -21.23 8.12 1.43
N GLU A 37 -20.82 6.96 0.93
CA GLU A 37 -21.36 5.66 1.36
C GLU A 37 -20.94 5.32 2.80
N LEU A 38 -19.76 5.74 3.24
CA LEU A 38 -19.31 5.56 4.63
C LEU A 38 -20.12 6.40 5.63
N LEU A 39 -20.68 7.53 5.20
CA LEU A 39 -21.51 8.45 5.99
C LEU A 39 -23.00 8.25 5.77
N ALA A 40 -23.40 7.39 4.84
CA ALA A 40 -24.80 7.11 4.56
C ALA A 40 -25.48 6.59 5.83
N ASP A 41 -26.75 6.98 6.01
CA ASP A 41 -27.58 6.57 7.13
C ASP A 41 -27.17 7.10 8.52
N LEU A 42 -26.20 8.02 8.59
CA LEU A 42 -25.75 8.64 9.84
C LEU A 42 -26.93 9.27 10.64
N ASN A 43 -27.91 9.86 9.94
CA ASN A 43 -29.06 10.53 10.53
C ASN A 43 -30.23 9.56 10.85
N LYS A 44 -30.05 8.25 10.69
CA LYS A 44 -31.10 7.24 10.90
C LYS A 44 -31.02 6.50 12.25
N GLY A 45 -30.24 7.00 13.19
CA GLY A 45 -30.03 6.37 14.50
C GLY A 45 -29.25 5.05 14.43
N THR A 46 -28.39 4.89 13.45
CA THR A 46 -27.57 3.70 13.23
C THR A 46 -26.38 3.61 14.16
N VAL A 47 -25.95 4.74 14.73
CA VAL A 47 -24.79 4.87 15.63
C VAL A 47 -25.09 5.82 16.77
N ASN A 48 -24.39 5.67 17.88
CA ASN A 48 -24.45 6.59 19.01
C ASN A 48 -23.68 7.88 18.70
N PHE A 49 -24.11 8.96 19.33
CA PHE A 49 -23.45 10.26 19.28
C PHE A 49 -22.91 10.62 20.65
N VAL A 50 -21.72 11.17 20.68
CA VAL A 50 -21.02 11.66 21.89
C VAL A 50 -20.62 13.12 21.68
N GLU A 51 -20.40 13.85 22.77
CA GLU A 51 -19.87 15.20 22.72
C GLU A 51 -18.43 15.18 22.18
N ASN A 52 -18.10 16.19 21.35
CA ASN A 52 -16.72 16.45 20.94
C ASN A 52 -15.86 16.93 22.12
N TYR A 53 -14.57 17.15 21.91
CA TYR A 53 -13.61 17.47 22.96
C TYR A 53 -13.99 18.71 23.81
N ASP A 54 -14.62 19.73 23.22
CA ASP A 54 -15.02 20.96 23.87
C ASP A 54 -16.51 21.02 24.26
N GLY A 55 -17.25 19.95 24.02
CA GLY A 55 -18.69 19.83 24.35
C GLY A 55 -19.61 20.74 23.53
N THR A 56 -19.13 21.32 22.43
CA THR A 56 -19.88 22.26 21.60
C THR A 56 -20.75 21.58 20.56
N GLU A 57 -20.38 20.38 20.12
CA GLU A 57 -21.03 19.65 19.03
C GLU A 57 -21.13 18.15 19.35
N LEU A 58 -22.10 17.47 18.75
CA LEU A 58 -22.20 16.02 18.81
C LEU A 58 -21.53 15.38 17.61
N MET A 59 -20.71 14.38 17.86
CA MET A 59 -20.07 13.57 16.82
C MET A 59 -20.47 12.11 16.93
N PRO A 60 -20.52 11.36 15.81
CA PRO A 60 -20.77 9.92 15.87
C PRO A 60 -19.58 9.22 16.55
N GLU A 61 -19.87 8.29 17.45
CA GLU A 61 -18.87 7.49 18.14
C GLU A 61 -18.09 6.60 17.15
N VAL A 62 -18.80 6.05 16.16
CA VAL A 62 -18.27 5.31 15.02
C VAL A 62 -19.04 5.66 13.76
N LEU A 63 -18.46 5.44 12.59
CA LEU A 63 -19.14 5.68 11.32
C LEU A 63 -20.02 4.48 10.94
N PRO A 64 -21.25 4.68 10.41
CA PRO A 64 -22.15 3.62 9.98
C PRO A 64 -21.76 3.08 8.59
N THR A 65 -20.56 2.57 8.46
CA THR A 65 -20.01 2.16 7.16
C THR A 65 -20.77 0.99 6.57
N LYS A 66 -21.03 1.01 5.26
CA LYS A 66 -21.69 -0.08 4.52
C LYS A 66 -20.73 -1.14 4.00
N ILE A 67 -19.43 -0.92 4.15
CA ILE A 67 -18.37 -1.81 3.67
C ILE A 67 -17.36 -2.06 4.79
N PRO A 68 -16.61 -3.16 4.78
CA PRO A 68 -15.59 -3.47 5.78
C PRO A 68 -14.35 -2.58 5.59
N ASN A 69 -14.51 -1.27 5.80
CA ASN A 69 -13.52 -0.25 5.46
C ASN A 69 -12.17 -0.45 6.17
N LEU A 70 -12.18 -1.01 7.39
CA LEU A 70 -10.95 -1.29 8.12
C LEU A 70 -10.07 -2.32 7.39
N LEU A 71 -10.67 -3.34 6.79
CA LEU A 71 -9.94 -4.34 5.98
C LEU A 71 -9.54 -3.78 4.62
N VAL A 72 -10.46 -3.07 3.95
CA VAL A 72 -10.23 -2.56 2.59
C VAL A 72 -9.11 -1.53 2.54
N ASN A 73 -9.15 -0.53 3.43
CA ASN A 73 -8.13 0.52 3.46
C ASN A 73 -6.95 0.22 4.38
N GLY A 74 -7.09 -0.75 5.27
CA GLY A 74 -6.12 -0.98 6.33
C GLY A 74 -6.09 0.17 7.36
N SER A 75 -5.17 0.08 8.29
CA SER A 75 -4.94 1.11 9.29
C SER A 75 -3.50 1.07 9.77
N SER A 76 -2.88 2.22 9.97
CA SER A 76 -1.56 2.32 10.57
C SER A 76 -1.56 3.44 11.59
N GLY A 77 -1.15 3.14 12.82
CA GLY A 77 -1.13 4.12 13.89
C GLY A 77 -0.31 3.68 15.09
N ILE A 78 0.22 4.66 15.79
CA ILE A 78 1.01 4.47 17.00
C ILE A 78 0.30 5.21 18.12
N ALA A 79 -0.03 4.47 19.20
CA ALA A 79 -0.59 5.02 20.43
C ALA A 79 0.35 4.72 21.61
N VAL A 80 0.01 5.26 22.78
CA VAL A 80 0.79 4.95 23.99
C VAL A 80 0.55 3.48 24.37
N GLY A 81 1.63 2.71 24.38
CA GLY A 81 1.62 1.30 24.76
C GLY A 81 1.12 0.33 23.67
N MET A 82 0.69 0.82 22.49
CA MET A 82 0.20 -0.04 21.41
C MET A 82 0.42 0.57 20.02
N ALA A 83 0.46 -0.27 19.01
CA ALA A 83 0.49 0.15 17.62
C ALA A 83 -0.36 -0.83 16.79
N THR A 84 -0.94 -0.34 15.71
CA THR A 84 -1.59 -1.17 14.70
C THR A 84 -0.94 -0.94 13.35
N ASN A 85 -0.85 -1.99 12.55
CA ASN A 85 -0.43 -1.92 11.15
C ASN A 85 -1.16 -3.00 10.36
N MET A 86 -2.36 -2.65 9.92
CA MET A 86 -3.24 -3.50 9.11
C MET A 86 -3.04 -3.14 7.65
N LEU A 87 -2.80 -4.15 6.83
CA LEU A 87 -2.60 -3.95 5.39
C LEU A 87 -3.95 -3.81 4.67
N PRO A 88 -4.00 -3.09 3.54
CA PRO A 88 -5.21 -2.96 2.72
C PRO A 88 -5.52 -4.28 1.99
N HIS A 89 -6.82 -4.56 1.78
CA HIS A 89 -7.30 -5.76 1.10
C HIS A 89 -8.25 -5.42 -0.05
N ASN A 90 -8.46 -6.36 -0.94
CA ASN A 90 -9.39 -6.21 -2.04
C ASN A 90 -10.84 -6.10 -1.54
N LEU A 91 -11.59 -5.16 -2.12
CA LEU A 91 -12.98 -4.89 -1.72
C LEU A 91 -13.89 -6.11 -1.98
N THR A 92 -13.77 -6.75 -3.14
CA THR A 92 -14.60 -7.90 -3.52
C THR A 92 -14.33 -9.07 -2.60
N GLU A 93 -13.05 -9.44 -2.39
CA GLU A 93 -12.63 -10.51 -1.49
C GLU A 93 -13.10 -10.25 -0.05
N SER A 94 -12.98 -9.00 0.43
CA SER A 94 -13.43 -8.63 1.77
C SER A 94 -14.96 -8.76 1.93
N ILE A 95 -15.75 -8.44 0.91
CA ILE A 95 -17.20 -8.60 0.92
C ILE A 95 -17.56 -10.08 0.85
N GLU A 96 -16.92 -10.87 0.00
CA GLU A 96 -17.16 -12.31 -0.12
C GLU A 96 -16.86 -13.05 1.21
N ALA A 97 -15.80 -12.65 1.91
CA ALA A 97 -15.52 -13.17 3.25
C ALA A 97 -16.59 -12.78 4.28
N CYS A 98 -17.12 -11.57 4.21
CA CYS A 98 -18.27 -11.17 5.05
C CYS A 98 -19.52 -12.02 4.74
N LEU A 99 -19.81 -12.29 3.47
CA LEU A 99 -20.94 -13.13 3.07
C LEU A 99 -20.76 -14.58 3.56
N LEU A 100 -19.55 -15.14 3.44
CA LEU A 100 -19.25 -16.46 4.00
C LEU A 100 -19.55 -16.52 5.49
N LEU A 101 -19.14 -15.51 6.27
CA LEU A 101 -19.37 -15.46 7.72
C LEU A 101 -20.85 -15.25 8.10
N ILE A 102 -21.64 -14.60 7.23
CA ILE A 102 -23.10 -14.48 7.42
C ILE A 102 -23.78 -15.83 7.21
N ASP A 103 -23.37 -16.57 6.18
CA ASP A 103 -23.94 -17.89 5.85
C ASP A 103 -23.42 -18.99 6.79
N ASN A 104 -22.17 -18.89 7.22
CA ASN A 104 -21.52 -19.82 8.14
C ASN A 104 -20.70 -19.07 9.20
N PRO A 105 -21.31 -18.68 10.33
CA PRO A 105 -20.64 -17.94 11.41
C PRO A 105 -19.45 -18.69 12.06
N ASP A 106 -19.40 -20.00 11.93
CA ASP A 106 -18.35 -20.86 12.47
C ASP A 106 -17.25 -21.19 11.44
N ALA A 107 -17.21 -20.47 10.32
CA ALA A 107 -16.16 -20.64 9.31
C ALA A 107 -14.76 -20.45 9.92
N ASP A 108 -13.85 -21.37 9.60
CA ASP A 108 -12.49 -21.31 10.10
C ASP A 108 -11.61 -20.31 9.32
N ILE A 109 -10.45 -19.97 9.88
CA ILE A 109 -9.53 -19.01 9.29
C ILE A 109 -8.98 -19.50 7.95
N ASP A 110 -8.82 -20.82 7.79
CA ASP A 110 -8.25 -21.38 6.56
C ASP A 110 -9.27 -21.21 5.40
N SER A 111 -10.58 -21.34 5.65
CA SER A 111 -11.64 -21.04 4.67
C SER A 111 -11.67 -19.53 4.30
N LEU A 112 -11.43 -18.64 5.26
CA LEU A 112 -11.33 -17.20 4.97
C LEU A 112 -10.09 -16.86 4.15
N LEU A 113 -8.95 -17.55 4.36
CA LEU A 113 -7.73 -17.38 3.59
C LEU A 113 -7.82 -17.90 2.15
N GLU A 114 -8.81 -18.75 1.84
CA GLU A 114 -9.11 -19.13 0.45
C GLU A 114 -9.76 -17.97 -0.31
N ILE A 115 -10.57 -17.15 0.37
CA ILE A 115 -11.25 -15.98 -0.20
C ILE A 115 -10.34 -14.75 -0.19
N ILE A 116 -9.66 -14.48 0.94
CA ILE A 116 -8.71 -13.37 1.09
C ILE A 116 -7.29 -13.97 1.15
N PRO A 117 -6.66 -14.26 0.02
CA PRO A 117 -5.35 -14.91 -0.01
C PRO A 117 -4.20 -14.01 0.47
N GLY A 118 -4.44 -12.71 0.57
CA GLY A 118 -3.47 -11.72 1.02
C GLY A 118 -3.92 -10.28 0.81
N PRO A 119 -3.10 -9.31 1.22
CA PRO A 119 -3.37 -7.89 1.02
C PRO A 119 -3.31 -7.51 -0.46
N ASP A 120 -4.08 -6.49 -0.81
CA ASP A 120 -4.13 -5.88 -2.14
C ASP A 120 -3.60 -4.43 -2.05
N PHE A 121 -2.38 -4.23 -2.51
CA PHE A 121 -1.71 -2.94 -2.40
C PHE A 121 -2.05 -2.04 -3.59
N PRO A 122 -2.40 -0.76 -3.38
CA PRO A 122 -2.72 0.18 -4.46
C PRO A 122 -1.54 0.46 -5.40
N THR A 123 -0.31 0.17 -4.98
CA THR A 123 0.91 0.34 -5.77
C THR A 123 1.37 -0.94 -6.46
N GLY A 124 0.62 -2.04 -6.31
CA GLY A 124 0.97 -3.35 -6.87
C GLY A 124 2.17 -4.01 -6.19
N GLY A 125 2.97 -4.74 -6.96
CA GLY A 125 4.12 -5.50 -6.48
C GLY A 125 3.79 -6.97 -6.21
N PHE A 126 4.79 -7.73 -5.78
CA PHE A 126 4.67 -9.15 -5.49
C PHE A 126 4.97 -9.45 -4.02
N ILE A 127 4.11 -10.22 -3.39
CA ILE A 127 4.38 -10.77 -2.06
C ILE A 127 5.24 -12.03 -2.22
N ASN A 128 6.41 -12.01 -1.59
CA ASN A 128 7.35 -13.11 -1.62
C ASN A 128 7.14 -14.03 -0.41
N GLY A 129 6.43 -15.13 -0.64
CA GLY A 129 6.10 -16.13 0.36
C GLY A 129 4.79 -15.87 1.11
N ARG A 130 4.08 -16.94 1.51
CA ARG A 130 2.77 -16.88 2.18
C ARG A 130 2.83 -17.12 3.70
N ALA A 131 3.96 -17.59 4.22
CA ALA A 131 4.04 -18.02 5.62
C ALA A 131 3.69 -16.90 6.60
N GLY A 132 4.20 -15.68 6.36
CA GLY A 132 3.90 -14.52 7.21
C GLY A 132 2.45 -14.02 7.13
N LEU A 133 1.76 -14.25 5.99
CA LEU A 133 0.34 -13.95 5.85
C LEU A 133 -0.51 -14.92 6.67
N ILE A 134 -0.22 -16.22 6.57
CA ILE A 134 -0.91 -17.26 7.34
C ILE A 134 -0.68 -17.06 8.85
N GLU A 135 0.54 -16.71 9.24
CA GLU A 135 0.86 -16.38 10.63
C GLU A 135 0.06 -15.16 11.10
N ALA A 136 0.02 -14.09 10.27
CA ALA A 136 -0.76 -12.89 10.59
C ALA A 136 -2.26 -13.15 10.72
N ALA A 137 -2.83 -13.99 9.85
CA ALA A 137 -4.24 -14.38 9.94
C ALA A 137 -4.57 -15.18 11.20
N LYS A 138 -3.64 -16.05 11.65
CA LYS A 138 -3.86 -16.93 12.83
C LYS A 138 -3.51 -16.26 14.16
N THR A 139 -2.61 -15.29 14.16
CA THR A 139 -2.07 -14.70 15.41
C THR A 139 -2.26 -13.18 15.52
N GLY A 140 -2.76 -12.52 14.48
CA GLY A 140 -2.79 -11.06 14.35
C GLY A 140 -1.43 -10.43 14.07
N LYS A 141 -0.34 -11.20 14.00
CA LYS A 141 1.03 -10.70 13.79
C LYS A 141 1.75 -11.50 12.72
N GLY A 142 2.49 -10.82 11.86
CA GLY A 142 3.27 -11.48 10.82
C GLY A 142 4.21 -10.53 10.10
N ARG A 143 4.97 -11.08 9.15
CA ARG A 143 5.86 -10.30 8.28
C ARG A 143 5.68 -10.74 6.84
N VAL A 144 5.52 -9.76 5.96
CA VAL A 144 5.45 -9.99 4.51
C VAL A 144 6.57 -9.28 3.79
N TYR A 145 7.13 -9.94 2.79
CA TYR A 145 8.15 -9.38 1.91
C TYR A 145 7.48 -8.94 0.62
N LEU A 146 7.50 -7.64 0.35
CA LEU A 146 6.91 -7.06 -0.85
C LEU A 146 8.02 -6.65 -1.81
N ARG A 147 7.98 -7.17 -3.02
CA ARG A 147 8.92 -6.88 -4.11
C ARG A 147 8.28 -6.02 -5.16
N ALA A 148 9.07 -5.12 -5.70
CA ALA A 148 8.78 -4.38 -6.93
C ALA A 148 8.56 -5.34 -8.09
N LYS A 149 7.68 -4.96 -9.02
CA LYS A 149 7.56 -5.64 -10.30
C LYS A 149 8.61 -5.08 -11.26
N ALA A 150 9.52 -5.93 -11.67
CA ALA A 150 10.61 -5.58 -12.56
C ALA A 150 10.75 -6.62 -13.66
N ASP A 151 10.84 -6.15 -14.89
CA ASP A 151 11.04 -6.95 -16.09
C ASP A 151 12.41 -6.65 -16.71
N ILE A 152 13.04 -7.67 -17.30
CA ILE A 152 14.32 -7.55 -17.99
C ILE A 152 14.03 -7.53 -19.50
N GLU A 153 14.38 -6.44 -20.14
CA GLU A 153 14.32 -6.31 -21.60
C GLU A 153 15.73 -6.32 -22.18
N THR A 154 15.96 -7.14 -23.20
CA THR A 154 17.23 -7.16 -23.94
C THR A 154 16.99 -6.71 -25.38
N ASP A 155 17.74 -5.71 -25.83
CA ASP A 155 17.69 -5.17 -27.18
C ASP A 155 18.47 -6.07 -28.15
N LYS A 156 18.19 -5.94 -29.46
CA LYS A 156 18.89 -6.63 -30.55
C LYS A 156 20.41 -6.45 -30.58
N LYS A 157 20.93 -5.47 -29.82
CA LYS A 157 22.35 -5.16 -29.67
C LYS A 157 22.96 -5.73 -28.38
N ASP A 158 22.30 -6.72 -27.76
CA ASP A 158 22.73 -7.33 -26.49
C ASP A 158 22.91 -6.34 -25.34
N ARG A 159 22.13 -5.25 -25.39
CA ARG A 159 22.03 -4.30 -24.26
C ARG A 159 20.78 -4.63 -23.46
N SER A 160 20.98 -4.93 -22.19
CA SER A 160 19.90 -5.25 -21.28
C SER A 160 19.53 -4.03 -20.45
N LYS A 161 18.26 -3.93 -20.12
CA LYS A 161 17.70 -2.94 -19.18
C LYS A 161 16.70 -3.61 -18.24
N ILE A 162 16.67 -3.15 -17.01
CA ILE A 162 15.66 -3.53 -16.03
C ILE A 162 14.62 -2.41 -16.01
N ILE A 163 13.36 -2.77 -16.17
CA ILE A 163 12.22 -1.85 -16.13
C ILE A 163 11.41 -2.18 -14.90
N VAL A 164 11.36 -1.24 -13.96
CA VAL A 164 10.52 -1.34 -12.77
C VAL A 164 9.19 -0.65 -13.06
N SER A 165 8.11 -1.42 -13.07
CA SER A 165 6.74 -0.95 -13.38
C SER A 165 5.87 -0.75 -12.13
N GLU A 166 6.20 -1.41 -11.02
CA GLU A 166 5.51 -1.25 -9.73
C GLU A 166 6.54 -1.20 -8.62
N ILE A 167 6.34 -0.36 -7.63
CA ILE A 167 7.21 -0.24 -6.44
C ILE A 167 6.46 -0.70 -5.18
N PRO A 168 7.17 -1.18 -4.15
CA PRO A 168 6.54 -1.62 -2.92
C PRO A 168 5.73 -0.50 -2.27
N TYR A 169 4.65 -0.88 -1.60
CA TYR A 169 3.76 0.04 -0.89
C TYR A 169 4.52 0.92 0.10
N GLN A 170 4.16 2.21 0.19
CA GLN A 170 4.81 3.21 1.05
C GLN A 170 6.30 3.47 0.77
N VAL A 171 6.84 3.00 -0.34
CA VAL A 171 8.19 3.35 -0.78
C VAL A 171 8.14 4.63 -1.60
N ASP A 172 8.97 5.59 -1.22
CA ASP A 172 9.18 6.84 -1.95
C ASP A 172 10.04 6.57 -3.18
N LYS A 173 9.48 6.84 -4.37
CA LYS A 173 10.13 6.58 -5.65
C LYS A 173 11.39 7.40 -5.84
N SER A 174 11.38 8.68 -5.48
CA SER A 174 12.52 9.58 -5.64
C SER A 174 13.70 9.11 -4.81
N ARG A 175 13.46 8.78 -3.53
CA ARG A 175 14.50 8.23 -2.64
C ARG A 175 15.00 6.86 -3.10
N LEU A 176 14.14 6.04 -3.68
CA LEU A 176 14.53 4.76 -4.25
C LEU A 176 15.51 4.96 -5.40
N VAL A 177 15.21 5.86 -6.35
CA VAL A 177 16.09 6.18 -7.48
C VAL A 177 17.43 6.76 -7.01
N GLU A 178 17.40 7.69 -6.05
CA GLU A 178 18.59 8.24 -5.43
C GLU A 178 19.47 7.15 -4.78
N LYS A 179 18.85 6.22 -4.04
CA LYS A 179 19.55 5.11 -3.39
C LYS A 179 20.20 4.18 -4.38
N ILE A 180 19.54 3.85 -5.48
CA ILE A 180 20.12 3.04 -6.55
C ILE A 180 21.33 3.75 -7.17
N ALA A 181 21.22 5.06 -7.43
CA ALA A 181 22.30 5.86 -7.98
C ALA A 181 23.52 5.95 -7.03
N GLU A 182 23.27 6.11 -5.72
CA GLU A 182 24.30 6.09 -4.68
C GLU A 182 25.08 4.78 -4.69
N LEU A 183 24.36 3.63 -4.62
CA LEU A 183 24.98 2.31 -4.61
C LEU A 183 25.77 2.00 -5.89
N SER A 184 25.33 2.53 -7.02
CA SER A 184 26.06 2.43 -8.29
C SER A 184 27.37 3.25 -8.26
N LYS A 185 27.35 4.49 -7.70
CA LYS A 185 28.53 5.34 -7.54
C LYS A 185 29.54 4.74 -6.54
N GLU A 186 29.05 4.16 -5.45
CA GLU A 186 29.87 3.47 -4.44
C GLU A 186 30.42 2.13 -4.92
N LYS A 187 30.07 1.68 -6.14
CA LYS A 187 30.43 0.38 -6.71
C LYS A 187 29.96 -0.83 -5.88
N ARG A 188 28.93 -0.64 -5.08
CA ARG A 188 28.26 -1.75 -4.36
C ARG A 188 27.34 -2.55 -5.28
N ILE A 189 26.78 -1.90 -6.30
CA ILE A 189 26.11 -2.54 -7.43
C ILE A 189 26.84 -2.10 -8.69
N GLU A 190 27.62 -3.02 -9.25
CA GLU A 190 28.36 -2.78 -10.49
C GLU A 190 27.49 -3.14 -11.71
N GLY A 191 27.82 -2.58 -12.86
CA GLY A 191 27.16 -2.92 -14.12
C GLY A 191 26.00 -2.02 -14.51
N ILE A 192 25.59 -1.06 -13.69
CA ILE A 192 24.62 -0.03 -14.07
C ILE A 192 25.32 1.04 -14.89
N SER A 193 24.76 1.39 -16.06
CA SER A 193 25.25 2.48 -16.90
C SER A 193 24.47 3.77 -16.71
N GLU A 194 23.16 3.70 -16.65
CA GLU A 194 22.26 4.85 -16.51
C GLU A 194 20.99 4.46 -15.77
N ILE A 195 20.39 5.42 -15.06
CA ILE A 195 19.10 5.28 -14.38
C ILE A 195 18.23 6.44 -14.84
N ARG A 196 17.05 6.14 -15.36
CA ARG A 196 16.06 7.14 -15.77
C ARG A 196 14.72 6.87 -15.12
N ASP A 197 14.07 7.94 -14.67
CA ASP A 197 12.67 7.92 -14.27
C ASP A 197 11.82 8.38 -15.46
N GLU A 198 11.12 7.45 -16.05
CA GLU A 198 10.19 7.67 -17.18
C GLU A 198 8.73 7.59 -16.72
N SER A 199 8.48 7.66 -15.41
CA SER A 199 7.13 7.60 -14.84
C SER A 199 6.26 8.75 -15.35
N ASN A 200 5.02 8.45 -15.63
CA ASN A 200 4.05 9.41 -16.14
C ASN A 200 2.66 9.21 -15.50
N LYS A 201 1.59 9.88 -15.93
CA LYS A 201 0.22 9.73 -15.39
C LYS A 201 -0.34 8.30 -15.50
N ASP A 202 0.23 7.45 -16.32
CA ASP A 202 -0.25 6.09 -16.58
C ASP A 202 0.42 5.06 -15.63
N GLY A 203 1.51 5.45 -14.95
CA GLY A 203 2.15 4.59 -13.96
C GLY A 203 3.64 4.84 -13.73
N VAL A 204 4.22 4.05 -12.85
CA VAL A 204 5.65 4.03 -12.57
C VAL A 204 6.38 3.36 -13.72
N ARG A 205 7.50 3.98 -14.12
CA ARG A 205 8.44 3.39 -15.06
C ARG A 205 9.86 3.87 -14.74
N ILE A 206 10.60 3.07 -13.99
CA ILE A 206 12.02 3.33 -13.74
C ILE A 206 12.82 2.42 -14.64
N VAL A 207 13.70 3.00 -15.46
CA VAL A 207 14.54 2.27 -16.39
C VAL A 207 15.98 2.30 -15.90
N ILE A 208 16.56 1.11 -15.70
CA ILE A 208 17.95 0.92 -15.27
C ILE A 208 18.70 0.24 -16.42
N GLU A 209 19.57 0.98 -17.09
CA GLU A 209 20.38 0.46 -18.19
C GLU A 209 21.60 -0.28 -17.66
N ILE A 210 21.89 -1.43 -18.25
CA ILE A 210 22.97 -2.32 -17.84
C ILE A 210 24.11 -2.26 -18.85
N ARG A 211 25.33 -2.28 -18.37
CA ARG A 211 26.54 -2.32 -19.21
C ARG A 211 26.62 -3.67 -19.92
N SER A 212 27.06 -3.64 -21.19
CA SER A 212 27.28 -4.85 -21.98
C SER A 212 28.21 -5.83 -21.25
N GLY A 213 27.86 -7.12 -21.31
CA GLY A 213 28.60 -8.21 -20.67
C GLY A 213 28.31 -8.44 -19.18
N GLN A 214 27.34 -7.73 -18.60
CA GLN A 214 26.87 -7.97 -17.24
C GLN A 214 25.54 -8.76 -17.24
N SER A 215 25.35 -9.62 -16.23
CA SER A 215 24.08 -10.37 -16.07
C SER A 215 23.01 -9.48 -15.43
N PRO A 216 21.90 -9.22 -16.11
CA PRO A 216 20.81 -8.41 -15.57
C PRO A 216 20.13 -9.06 -14.35
N GLU A 217 20.05 -10.39 -14.29
CA GLU A 217 19.46 -11.12 -13.17
C GLU A 217 20.27 -10.94 -11.87
N VAL A 218 21.60 -10.95 -11.98
CA VAL A 218 22.49 -10.73 -10.82
C VAL A 218 22.33 -9.30 -10.30
N ILE A 219 22.27 -8.33 -11.20
CA ILE A 219 22.07 -6.93 -10.84
C ILE A 219 20.67 -6.75 -10.19
N LEU A 220 19.61 -7.34 -10.76
CA LEU A 220 18.27 -7.28 -10.18
C LEU A 220 18.20 -7.89 -8.79
N ASN A 221 18.85 -9.04 -8.56
CA ASN A 221 18.93 -9.66 -7.25
C ASN A 221 19.68 -8.78 -6.24
N ASN A 222 20.75 -8.13 -6.65
CA ASN A 222 21.46 -7.16 -5.80
C ASN A 222 20.62 -5.93 -5.50
N LEU A 223 19.83 -5.45 -6.45
CA LEU A 223 18.88 -4.36 -6.26
C LEU A 223 17.82 -4.73 -5.22
N TYR A 224 17.23 -5.92 -5.27
CA TYR A 224 16.31 -6.41 -4.24
C TYR A 224 16.97 -6.51 -2.86
N ALA A 225 18.20 -6.99 -2.79
CA ALA A 225 18.92 -7.17 -1.52
C ALA A 225 19.40 -5.87 -0.85
N LEU A 226 19.70 -4.83 -1.64
CA LEU A 226 20.38 -3.63 -1.16
C LEU A 226 19.53 -2.35 -1.22
N THR A 227 18.33 -2.42 -1.80
CA THR A 227 17.45 -1.26 -1.97
C THR A 227 16.02 -1.56 -1.54
N PRO A 228 15.17 -0.55 -1.31
CA PRO A 228 13.75 -0.73 -1.03
C PRO A 228 12.91 -1.31 -2.19
N LEU A 229 13.53 -1.84 -3.26
CA LEU A 229 12.83 -2.65 -4.26
C LEU A 229 12.27 -3.97 -3.68
N GLU A 230 12.85 -4.45 -2.59
CA GLU A 230 12.20 -5.40 -1.68
C GLU A 230 12.12 -4.75 -0.30
N ASN A 231 10.94 -4.74 0.28
CA ASN A 231 10.70 -4.18 1.60
C ASN A 231 9.91 -5.16 2.48
N VAL A 232 10.13 -5.09 3.79
CA VAL A 232 9.47 -5.95 4.77
C VAL A 232 8.40 -5.16 5.50
N TYR A 233 7.17 -5.67 5.47
CA TYR A 233 6.05 -5.11 6.23
C TYR A 233 5.75 -5.99 7.43
N GLY A 234 5.79 -5.38 8.62
CA GLY A 234 5.28 -5.99 9.84
C GLY A 234 3.77 -5.82 9.90
N ILE A 235 3.05 -6.91 9.98
CA ILE A 235 1.61 -6.91 10.24
C ILE A 235 1.40 -6.97 11.75
N ASN A 236 0.53 -6.11 12.26
CA ASN A 236 0.08 -6.11 13.65
C ASN A 236 -1.39 -5.67 13.67
N ASN A 237 -2.28 -6.65 13.64
CA ASN A 237 -3.72 -6.42 13.56
C ASN A 237 -4.27 -6.16 14.96
N VAL A 238 -4.44 -4.89 15.29
CA VAL A 238 -5.03 -4.45 16.56
C VAL A 238 -6.19 -3.52 16.25
N ALA A 239 -7.36 -3.82 16.77
CA ALA A 239 -8.57 -3.02 16.58
C ALA A 239 -9.36 -2.88 17.88
N LEU A 240 -10.35 -1.98 17.86
CA LEU A 240 -11.32 -1.80 18.95
C LEU A 240 -12.63 -2.49 18.58
N ILE A 241 -13.12 -3.36 19.46
CA ILE A 241 -14.47 -3.90 19.39
C ILE A 241 -15.19 -3.52 20.69
N ASN A 242 -16.33 -2.85 20.58
CA ASN A 242 -17.10 -2.37 21.73
C ASN A 242 -16.23 -1.57 22.72
N LEU A 243 -15.37 -0.70 22.20
CA LEU A 243 -14.38 0.12 22.96
C LEU A 243 -13.33 -0.71 23.72
N SER A 244 -13.27 -2.02 23.49
CA SER A 244 -12.23 -2.89 24.03
C SER A 244 -11.15 -3.18 22.98
N LEU A 245 -9.90 -3.10 23.40
CA LEU A 245 -8.76 -3.40 22.53
C LEU A 245 -8.63 -4.91 22.37
N ILE A 246 -8.55 -5.36 21.13
CA ILE A 246 -8.31 -6.76 20.77
C ILE A 246 -7.20 -6.87 19.74
N HIS A 247 -6.46 -7.98 19.79
CA HIS A 247 -5.69 -8.48 18.66
C HIS A 247 -6.63 -9.30 17.80
N ILE A 248 -6.73 -8.95 16.54
CA ILE A 248 -7.54 -9.63 15.54
C ILE A 248 -6.69 -10.73 14.90
#